data_f718bcb8d5f83d220e414963d74803d4
#
_entry.id   f718bcb8d5f83d220e414963d74803d4
#
_cell.length_a   1.000
_cell.length_b   1.000
_cell.length_c   1.000
_cell.angle_alpha   90.00
_cell.angle_beta   90.00
_cell.angle_gamma   90.00
#
_symmetry.space_group_name_H-M   'P 1'
#
loop_
_entity.id
_entity.type
_entity.pdbx_description
1 polymer ?
#
loop_
_entity_poly.entity_id
_entity_poly.type
_entity_poly.pdbx_seq_one_letter_code
_entity_poly.pdbx_strand_id
1 'polypeptide(L)'
;FADTVFGKRAVKVDHIDIPTAVFTQPQVGTVGLTEAQARAQFAIVDVYKAAFRPLKATLSGSESRVLMKLVVDAGSDRVVGCHIVGSDAAELVQVIAIAVKMKATKADFDATMALHPTSAEELVTMRTRTARYVRDAAA
;
A
#
# COMPACT_ATOMS: atom_id res chain seq x y z
N PHE A 1 -14.23 -23.52 -5.72
CA PHE A 1 -14.95 -24.81 -5.77
C PHE A 1 -16.41 -24.60 -6.20
N ALA A 2 -17.21 -23.81 -5.47
CA ALA A 2 -18.63 -23.59 -5.73
C ALA A 2 -18.88 -23.06 -7.16
N ASP A 3 -18.17 -22.02 -7.56
CA ASP A 3 -18.27 -21.44 -8.91
C ASP A 3 -17.94 -22.45 -10.01
N THR A 4 -16.92 -23.32 -9.78
CA THR A 4 -16.49 -24.30 -10.78
C THR A 4 -17.48 -25.47 -10.86
N VAL A 5 -17.90 -26.02 -9.72
CA VAL A 5 -18.71 -27.24 -9.67
C VAL A 5 -20.18 -26.95 -9.93
N PHE A 6 -20.73 -25.93 -9.28
CA PHE A 6 -22.16 -25.62 -9.33
C PHE A 6 -22.49 -24.44 -10.26
N GLY A 7 -21.61 -23.44 -10.32
CA GLY A 7 -21.77 -22.24 -11.14
C GLY A 7 -21.33 -22.43 -12.61
N LYS A 8 -20.79 -23.62 -12.99
CA LYS A 8 -20.28 -23.92 -14.33
C LYS A 8 -19.25 -22.89 -14.84
N ARG A 9 -18.56 -22.23 -13.93
CA ARG A 9 -17.49 -21.26 -14.19
C ARG A 9 -16.17 -21.83 -13.71
N ALA A 10 -15.25 -22.14 -14.61
CA ALA A 10 -13.89 -22.53 -14.25
C ALA A 10 -13.16 -21.32 -13.67
N VAL A 11 -13.07 -21.24 -12.34
CA VAL A 11 -12.41 -20.15 -11.62
C VAL A 11 -11.21 -20.71 -10.88
N LYS A 12 -10.07 -20.03 -11.00
CA LYS A 12 -8.87 -20.27 -10.20
C LYS A 12 -8.67 -19.08 -9.25
N VAL A 13 -8.38 -19.38 -8.00
CA VAL A 13 -8.03 -18.32 -7.01
C VAL A 13 -6.69 -17.72 -7.41
N ASP A 14 -6.65 -16.40 -7.50
CA ASP A 14 -5.43 -15.63 -7.69
C ASP A 14 -4.86 -15.23 -6.32
N HIS A 15 -3.65 -15.71 -6.03
CA HIS A 15 -2.96 -15.46 -4.77
C HIS A 15 -1.94 -14.30 -4.89
N ILE A 16 -2.08 -13.45 -5.90
CA ILE A 16 -1.26 -12.24 -6.06
C ILE A 16 -1.91 -11.09 -5.29
N ASP A 17 -1.09 -10.26 -4.64
CA ASP A 17 -1.50 -9.07 -3.90
C ASP A 17 -2.53 -9.36 -2.78
N ILE A 18 -2.29 -10.43 -2.02
CA ILE A 18 -3.11 -10.76 -0.85
C ILE A 18 -2.80 -9.77 0.29
N PRO A 19 -3.80 -9.03 0.78
CA PRO A 19 -3.60 -8.20 1.97
C PRO A 19 -3.33 -9.09 3.18
N THR A 20 -2.36 -8.70 3.98
CA THR A 20 -1.95 -9.41 5.19
C THR A 20 -1.85 -8.44 6.34
N ALA A 21 -2.32 -8.85 7.53
CA ALA A 21 -2.20 -8.07 8.74
C ALA A 21 -1.59 -8.87 9.88
N VAL A 22 -0.79 -8.19 10.72
CA VAL A 22 -0.30 -8.71 11.99
C VAL A 22 -0.88 -7.83 13.09
N PHE A 23 -1.66 -8.43 13.97
CA PHE A 23 -2.40 -7.75 15.05
C PHE A 23 -1.54 -7.51 16.29
N THR A 24 -0.38 -6.95 16.08
CA THR A 24 0.52 -6.45 17.14
C THR A 24 0.09 -5.06 17.62
N GLN A 25 0.79 -4.50 18.60
CA GLN A 25 0.65 -3.10 19.02
C GLN A 25 1.97 -2.35 18.79
N PRO A 26 2.04 -1.51 17.75
CA PRO A 26 1.02 -1.18 16.72
C PRO A 26 0.79 -2.31 15.74
N GLN A 27 -0.38 -2.28 15.06
CA GLN A 27 -0.71 -3.20 13.99
C GLN A 27 0.19 -2.99 12.76
N VAL A 28 0.41 -4.05 11.99
CA VAL A 28 1.11 -3.99 10.69
C VAL A 28 0.19 -4.54 9.60
N GLY A 29 -0.02 -3.77 8.56
CA GLY A 29 -0.77 -4.17 7.36
C GLY A 29 0.11 -4.08 6.13
N THR A 30 0.04 -5.07 5.23
CA THR A 30 0.82 -5.08 3.98
C THR A 30 -0.01 -5.64 2.83
N VAL A 31 0.22 -5.12 1.63
CA VAL A 31 -0.27 -5.70 0.37
C VAL A 31 0.75 -5.45 -0.74
N GLY A 32 0.87 -6.40 -1.65
CA GLY A 32 1.79 -6.34 -2.78
C GLY A 32 3.25 -6.57 -2.37
N LEU A 33 4.17 -6.02 -3.14
CA LEU A 33 5.61 -6.26 -3.02
C LEU A 33 6.25 -5.42 -1.91
N THR A 34 7.17 -6.04 -1.19
CA THR A 34 8.11 -5.29 -0.35
C THR A 34 9.04 -4.44 -1.23
N GLU A 35 9.68 -3.44 -0.63
CA GLU A 35 10.67 -2.60 -1.32
C GLU A 35 11.81 -3.45 -1.93
N ALA A 36 12.29 -4.46 -1.21
CA ALA A 36 13.35 -5.36 -1.69
C ALA A 36 12.88 -6.20 -2.90
N GLN A 37 11.67 -6.75 -2.85
CA GLN A 37 11.10 -7.51 -3.95
C GLN A 37 10.87 -6.64 -5.19
N ALA A 38 10.34 -5.43 -5.01
CA ALA A 38 10.13 -4.48 -6.11
C ALA A 38 11.46 -4.11 -6.78
N ARG A 39 12.49 -3.80 -6.00
CA ARG A 39 13.84 -3.50 -6.51
C ARG A 39 14.47 -4.66 -7.28
N ALA A 40 14.16 -5.90 -6.92
CA ALA A 40 14.63 -7.07 -7.65
C ALA A 40 13.88 -7.26 -8.98
N GLN A 41 12.62 -6.79 -9.09
CA GLN A 41 11.77 -7.02 -10.26
C GLN A 41 11.79 -5.88 -11.27
N PHE A 42 11.84 -4.62 -10.81
CA PHE A 42 11.72 -3.44 -11.66
C PHE A 42 13.04 -2.72 -11.85
N ALA A 43 13.20 -2.05 -13.00
CA ALA A 43 14.39 -1.27 -13.31
C ALA A 43 14.50 -0.02 -12.42
N ILE A 44 13.37 0.64 -12.15
CA ILE A 44 13.33 1.84 -11.32
C ILE A 44 12.16 1.71 -10.34
N VAL A 45 12.44 1.90 -9.06
CA VAL A 45 11.45 1.87 -7.98
C VAL A 45 11.46 3.18 -7.24
N ASP A 46 10.30 3.81 -7.14
CA ASP A 46 10.05 4.97 -6.31
C ASP A 46 9.36 4.56 -5.00
N VAL A 47 9.79 5.18 -3.92
CA VAL A 47 9.24 4.95 -2.58
C VAL A 47 8.74 6.26 -2.00
N TYR A 48 7.51 6.22 -1.51
CA TYR A 48 6.86 7.32 -0.80
C TYR A 48 6.59 6.89 0.64
N LYS A 49 6.91 7.74 1.61
CA LYS A 49 6.69 7.46 3.04
C LYS A 49 6.10 8.67 3.72
N ALA A 50 5.13 8.43 4.61
CA ALA A 50 4.62 9.41 5.55
C ALA A 50 4.66 8.82 6.97
N ALA A 51 5.13 9.62 7.92
CA ALA A 51 5.10 9.27 9.35
C ALA A 51 4.47 10.42 10.10
N PHE A 52 3.29 10.21 10.64
CA PHE A 52 2.48 11.27 11.24
C PHE A 52 1.81 10.83 12.54
N ARG A 53 1.30 11.78 13.29
CA ARG A 53 0.47 11.56 14.47
C ARG A 53 -0.99 11.70 14.06
N PRO A 54 -1.81 10.64 14.15
CA PRO A 54 -3.23 10.74 13.82
C PRO A 54 -3.95 11.77 14.69
N LEU A 55 -4.96 12.44 14.14
CA LEU A 55 -5.71 13.46 14.88
C LEU A 55 -6.31 12.90 16.17
N LYS A 56 -6.83 11.67 16.15
CA LYS A 56 -7.34 11.01 17.36
C LYS A 56 -6.28 10.83 18.45
N ALA A 57 -5.02 10.61 18.09
CA ALA A 57 -3.91 10.53 19.05
C ALA A 57 -3.58 11.91 19.60
N THR A 58 -3.67 12.96 18.80
CA THR A 58 -3.47 14.35 19.24
C THR A 58 -4.52 14.75 20.28
N LEU A 59 -5.78 14.45 20.03
CA LEU A 59 -6.88 14.77 20.95
C LEU A 59 -6.79 14.01 22.28
N SER A 60 -6.35 12.76 22.25
CA SER A 60 -6.20 11.92 23.45
C SER A 60 -4.90 12.13 24.21
N GLY A 61 -3.99 12.97 23.71
CA GLY A 61 -2.66 13.14 24.30
C GLY A 61 -1.69 11.96 24.04
N SER A 62 -2.11 10.94 23.27
CA SER A 62 -1.25 9.80 22.91
C SER A 62 -0.13 10.22 21.97
N GLU A 63 1.06 9.67 22.14
CA GLU A 63 2.21 9.87 21.24
C GLU A 63 2.24 8.88 20.07
N SER A 64 1.21 8.06 19.92
CA SER A 64 1.12 7.04 18.86
C SER A 64 1.28 7.67 17.48
N ARG A 65 2.09 7.03 16.64
CA ARG A 65 2.33 7.44 15.26
C ARG A 65 1.89 6.36 14.29
N VAL A 66 1.61 6.78 13.07
CA VAL A 66 1.35 5.88 11.93
C VAL A 66 2.46 6.11 10.90
N LEU A 67 2.99 5.01 10.36
CA LEU A 67 3.87 5.01 9.20
C LEU A 67 3.13 4.40 8.04
N MET A 68 3.11 5.08 6.90
CA MET A 68 2.60 4.55 5.63
C MET A 68 3.69 4.61 4.57
N LYS A 69 3.73 3.58 3.73
CA LYS A 69 4.69 3.49 2.63
C LYS A 69 3.99 2.97 1.38
N LEU A 70 4.20 3.67 0.26
CA LEU A 70 3.88 3.18 -1.09
C LEU A 70 5.16 2.84 -1.82
N VAL A 71 5.14 1.72 -2.54
CA VAL A 71 6.21 1.25 -3.43
C VAL A 71 5.64 1.29 -4.84
N VAL A 72 6.34 1.99 -5.73
CA VAL A 72 5.86 2.30 -7.09
C VAL A 72 6.87 1.82 -8.12
N ASP A 73 6.41 1.08 -9.12
CA ASP A 73 7.18 0.85 -10.34
C ASP A 73 7.20 2.14 -11.16
N ALA A 74 8.35 2.82 -11.22
CA ALA A 74 8.46 4.11 -11.89
C ALA A 74 8.31 4.01 -13.42
N GLY A 75 8.45 2.83 -14.02
CA GLY A 75 8.26 2.61 -15.45
C GLY A 75 6.79 2.64 -15.86
N SER A 76 5.91 2.07 -15.04
CA SER A 76 4.46 2.00 -15.29
C SER A 76 3.63 2.91 -14.40
N ASP A 77 4.25 3.61 -13.47
CA ASP A 77 3.63 4.40 -12.40
C ASP A 77 2.71 3.59 -11.46
N ARG A 78 2.71 2.26 -11.54
CA ARG A 78 1.84 1.41 -10.73
C ARG A 78 2.28 1.36 -9.28
N VAL A 79 1.32 1.48 -8.37
CA VAL A 79 1.53 1.15 -6.96
C VAL A 79 1.58 -0.38 -6.86
N VAL A 80 2.77 -0.91 -6.59
CA VAL A 80 3.05 -2.35 -6.52
C VAL A 80 3.15 -2.87 -5.09
N GLY A 81 3.13 -1.99 -4.10
CA GLY A 81 3.11 -2.36 -2.69
C GLY A 81 2.66 -1.22 -1.79
N CYS A 82 1.93 -1.57 -0.72
CA CYS A 82 1.54 -0.66 0.33
C CYS A 82 1.76 -1.32 1.70
N HIS A 83 2.38 -0.57 2.61
CA HIS A 83 2.73 -1.05 3.95
C HIS A 83 2.38 0.00 4.99
N ILE A 84 1.67 -0.41 6.03
CA ILE A 84 1.16 0.47 7.07
C ILE A 84 1.53 -0.10 8.43
N VAL A 85 2.06 0.74 9.30
CA VAL A 85 2.30 0.41 10.72
C VAL A 85 1.60 1.45 11.58
N GLY A 86 0.66 1.02 12.41
CA GLY A 86 -0.09 1.92 13.28
C GLY A 86 -1.51 1.46 13.53
N SER A 87 -2.30 2.31 14.17
CA SER A 87 -3.71 2.05 14.41
C SER A 87 -4.45 1.87 13.08
N ASP A 88 -5.38 0.93 13.06
CA ASP A 88 -6.27 0.66 11.93
C ASP A 88 -5.55 0.13 10.66
N ALA A 89 -4.27 -0.29 10.77
CA ALA A 89 -3.47 -0.74 9.63
C ALA A 89 -4.13 -1.93 8.90
N ALA A 90 -4.78 -2.84 9.63
CA ALA A 90 -5.48 -3.99 9.07
C ALA A 90 -6.66 -3.57 8.18
N GLU A 91 -7.49 -2.64 8.67
CA GLU A 91 -8.65 -2.12 7.94
C GLU A 91 -8.20 -1.33 6.69
N LEU A 92 -7.19 -0.47 6.86
CA LEU A 92 -6.67 0.35 5.77
C LEU A 92 -6.07 -0.52 4.65
N VAL A 93 -5.26 -1.52 4.99
CA VAL A 93 -4.62 -2.37 3.99
C VAL A 93 -5.64 -3.23 3.23
N GLN A 94 -6.73 -3.66 3.88
CA GLN A 94 -7.80 -4.40 3.21
C GLN A 94 -8.46 -3.53 2.11
N VAL A 95 -8.72 -2.27 2.38
CA VAL A 95 -9.32 -1.36 1.38
C VAL A 95 -8.33 -1.03 0.27
N ILE A 96 -7.08 -0.71 0.61
CA ILE A 96 -6.02 -0.40 -0.37
C ILE A 96 -5.69 -1.59 -1.28
N ALA A 97 -5.84 -2.82 -0.81
CA ALA A 97 -5.65 -4.00 -1.63
C ALA A 97 -6.52 -3.99 -2.89
N ILE A 98 -7.69 -3.37 -2.86
CA ILE A 98 -8.56 -3.21 -4.03
C ILE A 98 -7.85 -2.36 -5.10
N ALA A 99 -7.29 -1.21 -4.72
CA ALA A 99 -6.58 -0.33 -5.64
C ALA A 99 -5.31 -1.01 -6.22
N VAL A 100 -4.53 -1.70 -5.37
CA VAL A 100 -3.35 -2.47 -5.81
C VAL A 100 -3.76 -3.57 -6.80
N LYS A 101 -4.83 -4.32 -6.49
CA LYS A 101 -5.37 -5.37 -7.36
C LYS A 101 -5.87 -4.82 -8.69
N MET A 102 -6.45 -3.63 -8.69
CA MET A 102 -6.87 -2.90 -9.89
C MET A 102 -5.70 -2.29 -10.67
N LYS A 103 -4.48 -2.42 -10.15
CA LYS A 103 -3.25 -1.88 -10.76
C LYS A 103 -3.25 -0.35 -10.83
N ALA A 104 -3.85 0.28 -9.83
CA ALA A 104 -3.90 1.74 -9.73
C ALA A 104 -2.48 2.34 -9.77
N THR A 105 -2.37 3.46 -10.45
CA THR A 105 -1.12 4.22 -10.59
C THR A 105 -0.94 5.18 -9.42
N LYS A 106 0.28 5.67 -9.22
CA LYS A 106 0.55 6.75 -8.27
C LYS A 106 -0.22 8.02 -8.65
N ALA A 107 -0.37 8.26 -9.95
CA ALA A 107 -1.19 9.36 -10.47
C ALA A 107 -2.67 9.23 -10.06
N ASP A 108 -3.25 8.01 -10.03
CA ASP A 108 -4.62 7.79 -9.56
C ASP A 108 -4.74 8.11 -8.06
N PHE A 109 -3.76 7.72 -7.25
CA PHE A 109 -3.70 8.09 -5.83
C PHE A 109 -3.64 9.61 -5.67
N ASP A 110 -2.77 10.29 -6.43
CA ASP A 110 -2.60 11.73 -6.36
C ASP A 110 -3.81 12.53 -6.87
N ALA A 111 -4.57 11.95 -7.79
CA ALA A 111 -5.80 12.55 -8.32
C ALA A 111 -7.01 12.36 -7.39
N THR A 112 -6.93 11.40 -6.46
CA THR A 112 -8.01 11.14 -5.51
C THR A 112 -8.07 12.24 -4.46
N MET A 113 -9.28 12.78 -4.24
CA MET A 113 -9.49 13.82 -3.24
C MET A 113 -9.37 13.23 -1.82
N ALA A 114 -8.55 13.86 -0.98
CA ALA A 114 -8.37 13.48 0.40
C ALA A 114 -9.63 13.75 1.24
N LEU A 115 -10.01 12.81 2.10
CA LEU A 115 -11.07 13.01 3.09
C LEU A 115 -10.44 13.40 4.43
N HIS A 116 -10.49 14.69 4.75
CA HIS A 116 -9.99 15.21 6.01
C HIS A 116 -11.09 15.29 7.09
N PRO A 117 -10.83 14.91 8.37
CA PRO A 117 -9.56 14.35 8.86
C PRO A 117 -9.62 12.82 8.94
N THR A 118 -8.80 12.13 8.17
CA THR A 118 -8.62 10.68 8.26
C THR A 118 -7.15 10.28 8.17
N SER A 119 -6.78 9.14 8.74
CA SER A 119 -5.42 8.62 8.53
C SER A 119 -5.21 8.15 7.09
N ALA A 120 -6.27 7.70 6.43
CA ALA A 120 -6.22 7.19 5.05
C ALA A 120 -5.85 8.27 4.01
N GLU A 121 -6.12 9.55 4.31
CA GLU A 121 -5.79 10.66 3.40
C GLU A 121 -4.29 10.75 3.09
N GLU A 122 -3.43 10.26 3.99
CA GLU A 122 -1.98 10.25 3.76
C GLU A 122 -1.60 9.43 2.52
N LEU A 123 -2.37 8.39 2.20
CA LEU A 123 -2.11 7.57 1.01
C LEU A 123 -2.28 8.35 -0.30
N VAL A 124 -3.08 9.40 -0.32
CA VAL A 124 -3.34 10.25 -1.49
C VAL A 124 -2.65 11.62 -1.39
N THR A 125 -2.03 11.93 -0.26
CA THR A 125 -1.29 13.18 -0.06
C THR A 125 0.23 13.02 -0.08
N MET A 126 0.76 11.80 -0.10
CA MET A 126 2.19 11.49 -0.22
C MET A 126 2.72 11.82 -1.63
N ARG A 127 2.84 13.11 -1.97
CA ARG A 127 3.28 13.58 -3.30
C ARG A 127 4.80 13.66 -3.45
N THR A 128 5.52 13.81 -2.34
CA THR A 128 6.98 13.90 -2.35
C THR A 128 7.61 12.52 -2.26
N ARG A 129 8.36 12.16 -3.29
CA ARG A 129 9.11 10.89 -3.30
C ARG A 129 10.20 10.91 -2.23
N THR A 130 10.22 9.87 -1.38
CA THR A 130 11.22 9.70 -0.32
C THR A 130 12.53 9.15 -0.87
N ALA A 131 12.46 8.19 -1.81
CA ALA A 131 13.65 7.58 -2.42
C ALA A 131 13.34 7.08 -3.83
N ARG A 132 14.39 7.03 -4.68
CA ARG A 132 14.39 6.36 -5.97
C ARG A 132 15.55 5.37 -6.02
N TYR A 133 15.25 4.15 -6.41
CA TYR A 133 16.24 3.11 -6.63
C TYR A 133 16.26 2.74 -8.11
N VAL A 134 17.45 2.83 -8.70
CA VAL A 134 17.70 2.40 -10.07
C VAL A 134 18.51 1.11 -9.98
N ARG A 135 18.03 0.06 -10.63
CA ARG A 135 18.79 -1.20 -10.72
C ARG A 135 19.87 -1.00 -11.76
N ASP A 136 21.13 -1.15 -11.36
CA ASP A 136 22.24 -1.13 -12.28
C ASP A 136 21.99 -2.18 -13.37
N ALA A 137 22.22 -1.79 -14.63
CA ALA A 137 22.26 -2.77 -15.71
C ALA A 137 23.40 -3.74 -15.35
N ALA A 138 23.05 -5.03 -15.23
CA ALA A 138 24.08 -6.04 -15.02
C ALA A 138 25.11 -5.90 -16.13
N ALA A 139 26.37 -5.63 -15.72
CA ALA A 139 27.48 -5.53 -16.64
C ALA A 139 27.76 -6.88 -17.30
#